data_39b2a333a453a1a52f1af1ccb8af0fd4
#
_entry.id   39b2a333a453a1a52f1af1ccb8af0fd4
#
_cell.length_a   1.000
_cell.length_b   1.000
_cell.length_c   1.000
_cell.angle_alpha   90.00
_cell.angle_beta   90.00
_cell.angle_gamma   90.00
#
_symmetry.space_group_name_H-M   'P 1'
#
loop_
_entity.id
_entity.type
_entity.pdbx_description
1 polymer ?
#
loop_
_entity_poly.entity_id
_entity_poly.type
_entity_poly.pdbx_seq_one_letter_code
_entity_poly.pdbx_strand_id
1 'polypeptide(L)'
;MEHFVVSARKYRPQTFKDVVGQQAITNTLLNAIENNHLAQALLFTGPRGVGKTTCARILAKMINSDGTENPDEDFAFNIFELDAASNNSVDDIRSLTDQVRIPPQVGKYKVYIIDEVHMLSQAAFNAFLKTLEEPPKHCIFILATTEKHKIIPTILSRCQIFDFKRITVKDAKEYLKFIANEQDVKAEDDALHIIAQKADGAMRDALSIFDRVVSFSGKNLTRQAVTENLNVLDYETYFTSTDFILENKIPELLVQFNATLSKGFDGHHYIAGLASHFRDLLVCKNEQTISLLEVGDQTKAKYLEQSKNASKEFLLKGIELANDCDLKYKISKNQRLLVELTLMQLASITFDGEKKNSKNYIIPPSYFAKKGITPIPVQKPEITPPASTSPEIIENNVETVSKETALTHSLKTEIIVEKLPKILLNREKKSTSGLSLSSIKRKKEHLIKQMEVVLDEEDLPKDDFTEEALIQAWNTYVKQIEEKGQYNLASILSIDKPKVNGTVIHLEFPNATNKVEVERQQYGLLGFIRKQMNNFDINLSITVNEELEKQYAYTPIEKYEKLKEKNEAIEFLRKSFDLDV
;
A
#
# COMPACT_ATOMS: atom_id res chain seq x y z
N MET A 1 24.78 25.67 -13.21
CA MET A 1 23.62 25.35 -12.33
C MET A 1 24.05 24.21 -11.46
N GLU A 2 24.14 24.40 -10.15
CA GLU A 2 24.35 23.30 -9.23
C GLU A 2 23.13 22.38 -9.29
N HIS A 3 23.38 21.09 -9.46
CA HIS A 3 22.29 20.10 -9.47
C HIS A 3 21.65 20.07 -8.10
N PHE A 4 20.34 20.28 -8.04
CA PHE A 4 19.57 20.15 -6.78
C PHE A 4 19.74 18.73 -6.22
N VAL A 5 20.30 18.62 -5.03
CA VAL A 5 20.45 17.36 -4.29
C VAL A 5 19.42 17.34 -3.18
N VAL A 6 18.57 16.32 -3.16
CA VAL A 6 17.52 16.14 -2.13
C VAL A 6 18.17 16.08 -0.73
N SER A 7 17.58 16.78 0.25
CA SER A 7 18.11 16.87 1.63
C SER A 7 18.35 15.52 2.27
N ALA A 8 17.49 14.55 2.02
CA ALA A 8 17.66 13.16 2.50
C ALA A 8 18.97 12.49 2.00
N ARG A 9 19.57 12.97 0.92
CA ARG A 9 20.86 12.52 0.42
C ARG A 9 22.00 13.45 0.87
N LYS A 10 21.79 14.76 0.83
CA LYS A 10 22.79 15.78 1.20
C LYS A 10 23.16 15.68 2.69
N TYR A 11 22.17 15.54 3.57
CA TYR A 11 22.32 15.45 5.02
C TYR A 11 22.33 14.02 5.55
N ARG A 12 22.74 13.07 4.72
CA ARG A 12 22.89 11.69 5.17
C ARG A 12 24.06 11.59 6.14
N PRO A 13 23.86 11.10 7.39
CA PRO A 13 24.94 10.96 8.38
C PRO A 13 26.16 10.24 7.79
N GLN A 14 27.34 10.81 8.02
CA GLN A 14 28.63 10.24 7.62
C GLN A 14 29.34 9.56 8.79
N THR A 15 29.08 10.00 10.02
CA THR A 15 29.63 9.43 11.25
C THR A 15 28.51 9.01 12.20
N PHE A 16 28.83 8.15 13.18
CA PHE A 16 27.84 7.76 14.20
C PHE A 16 27.38 8.93 15.08
N LYS A 17 28.18 10.00 15.18
CA LYS A 17 27.81 11.21 15.93
C LYS A 17 26.67 11.99 15.28
N ASP A 18 26.57 11.90 13.94
CA ASP A 18 25.55 12.60 13.15
C ASP A 18 24.21 11.85 13.16
N VAL A 19 24.18 10.62 13.68
CA VAL A 19 22.96 9.80 13.69
C VAL A 19 22.03 10.25 14.80
N VAL A 20 20.86 10.75 14.42
CA VAL A 20 19.87 11.29 15.34
C VAL A 20 19.03 10.19 15.98
N GLY A 21 18.81 10.27 17.28
CA GLY A 21 17.83 9.45 18.02
C GLY A 21 18.20 7.97 18.22
N GLN A 22 19.46 7.54 17.87
CA GLN A 22 19.91 6.14 17.98
C GLN A 22 21.17 5.97 18.85
N GLN A 23 21.41 6.86 19.81
CA GLN A 23 22.66 6.91 20.60
C GLN A 23 23.00 5.59 21.30
N ALA A 24 21.99 4.87 21.80
CA ALA A 24 22.21 3.57 22.44
C ALA A 24 22.84 2.54 21.49
N ILE A 25 22.37 2.51 20.24
CA ILE A 25 22.86 1.59 19.20
C ILE A 25 24.23 2.02 18.72
N THR A 26 24.42 3.31 18.40
CA THR A 26 25.68 3.84 17.90
C THR A 26 26.80 3.66 18.92
N ASN A 27 26.54 3.92 20.22
CA ASN A 27 27.51 3.68 21.29
C ASN A 27 27.85 2.19 21.46
N THR A 28 26.85 1.29 21.34
CA THR A 28 27.10 -0.15 21.41
C THR A 28 27.97 -0.61 20.25
N LEU A 29 27.73 -0.11 19.04
CA LEU A 29 28.54 -0.44 17.86
C LEU A 29 29.95 0.11 17.96
N LEU A 30 30.11 1.34 18.44
CA LEU A 30 31.45 1.94 18.71
C LEU A 30 32.24 1.09 19.70
N ASN A 31 31.64 0.77 20.84
CA ASN A 31 32.30 -0.07 21.87
C ASN A 31 32.65 -1.46 21.31
N ALA A 32 31.81 -2.04 20.44
CA ALA A 32 32.09 -3.33 19.83
C ALA A 32 33.32 -3.26 18.88
N ILE A 33 33.48 -2.15 18.14
CA ILE A 33 34.63 -1.93 17.27
C ILE A 33 35.91 -1.73 18.12
N GLU A 34 35.87 -0.84 19.12
CA GLU A 34 37.01 -0.50 19.96
C GLU A 34 37.54 -1.72 20.72
N ASN A 35 36.67 -2.60 21.19
CA ASN A 35 37.02 -3.81 21.90
C ASN A 35 37.27 -5.03 21.00
N ASN A 36 37.20 -4.90 19.68
CA ASN A 36 37.29 -6.02 18.72
C ASN A 36 36.29 -7.17 19.01
N HIS A 37 35.09 -6.85 19.49
CA HIS A 37 34.04 -7.80 19.83
C HIS A 37 32.84 -7.70 18.86
N LEU A 38 33.10 -7.36 17.59
CA LEU A 38 32.05 -7.25 16.60
C LEU A 38 31.63 -8.64 16.11
N ALA A 39 30.34 -8.94 16.15
CA ALA A 39 29.80 -10.17 15.57
C ALA A 39 29.94 -10.17 14.05
N GLN A 40 30.16 -11.35 13.46
CA GLN A 40 30.27 -11.48 11.99
C GLN A 40 28.90 -11.38 11.27
N ALA A 41 27.79 -11.54 12.00
CA ALA A 41 26.44 -11.36 11.47
C ALA A 41 25.66 -10.42 12.39
N LEU A 42 25.19 -9.31 11.83
CA LEU A 42 24.44 -8.26 12.50
C LEU A 42 23.06 -8.14 11.84
N LEU A 43 22.01 -7.95 12.63
CA LEU A 43 20.67 -7.72 12.13
C LEU A 43 20.12 -6.39 12.66
N PHE A 44 19.93 -5.43 11.77
CA PHE A 44 19.35 -4.13 12.07
C PHE A 44 17.85 -4.16 11.78
N THR A 45 17.04 -4.05 12.82
CA THR A 45 15.59 -4.10 12.72
C THR A 45 14.95 -2.77 13.11
N GLY A 46 13.78 -2.45 12.58
CA GLY A 46 13.03 -1.27 12.97
C GLY A 46 12.36 -0.56 11.78
N PRO A 47 11.55 0.50 12.04
CA PRO A 47 10.79 1.19 11.03
C PRO A 47 11.63 1.70 9.85
N ARG A 48 10.96 2.01 8.74
CA ARG A 48 11.61 2.63 7.58
C ARG A 48 12.11 4.04 7.94
N GLY A 49 13.23 4.47 7.35
CA GLY A 49 13.70 5.86 7.44
C GLY A 49 14.38 6.25 8.75
N VAL A 50 14.63 5.30 9.68
CA VAL A 50 15.25 5.56 11.00
C VAL A 50 16.79 5.47 11.00
N GLY A 51 17.42 5.18 9.85
CA GLY A 51 18.88 5.19 9.70
C GLY A 51 19.56 3.82 9.66
N LYS A 52 18.84 2.67 9.56
CA LYS A 52 19.42 1.31 9.51
C LYS A 52 20.53 1.17 8.46
N THR A 53 20.21 1.40 7.19
CA THR A 53 21.18 1.30 6.08
C THR A 53 22.29 2.33 6.19
N THR A 54 22.01 3.52 6.75
CA THR A 54 23.02 4.55 7.01
C THR A 54 24.02 4.08 8.06
N CYS A 55 23.54 3.57 9.20
CA CYS A 55 24.41 3.00 10.24
C CYS A 55 25.21 1.79 9.73
N ALA A 56 24.61 0.95 8.87
CA ALA A 56 25.32 -0.16 8.24
C ALA A 56 26.51 0.32 7.39
N ARG A 57 26.31 1.38 6.59
CA ARG A 57 27.38 1.96 5.77
C ARG A 57 28.47 2.63 6.61
N ILE A 58 28.09 3.37 7.68
CA ILE A 58 29.04 3.99 8.60
C ILE A 58 29.88 2.89 9.28
N LEU A 59 29.23 1.84 9.79
CA LEU A 59 29.90 0.69 10.39
C LEU A 59 30.89 0.04 9.43
N ALA A 60 30.45 -0.23 8.19
CA ALA A 60 31.26 -0.87 7.17
C ALA A 60 32.53 -0.05 6.81
N LYS A 61 32.39 1.27 6.75
CA LYS A 61 33.53 2.19 6.55
C LYS A 61 34.48 2.15 7.73
N MET A 62 33.97 2.27 8.97
CA MET A 62 34.78 2.30 10.18
C MET A 62 35.58 1.01 10.42
N ILE A 63 35.01 -0.15 10.08
CA ILE A 63 35.68 -1.45 10.23
C ILE A 63 36.90 -1.57 9.31
N ASN A 64 36.84 -0.95 8.12
CA ASN A 64 37.88 -1.00 7.12
C ASN A 64 38.84 0.20 7.18
N SER A 65 38.54 1.25 7.95
CA SER A 65 39.38 2.42 8.12
C SER A 65 40.59 2.07 8.99
N ASP A 66 41.79 2.34 8.51
CA ASP A 66 43.06 2.15 9.23
C ASP A 66 43.49 3.39 10.03
N GLY A 67 42.58 4.38 10.22
CA GLY A 67 42.87 5.60 10.98
C GLY A 67 43.61 6.68 10.16
N THR A 68 43.98 6.41 8.91
CA THR A 68 44.45 7.43 7.97
C THR A 68 43.22 7.98 7.24
N GLU A 69 42.66 9.08 7.74
CA GLU A 69 41.48 9.72 7.18
C GLU A 69 41.80 10.33 5.81
N ASN A 70 41.69 9.57 4.75
CA ASN A 70 41.44 10.10 3.43
C ASN A 70 39.92 10.16 3.22
N PRO A 71 39.29 11.34 3.20
CA PRO A 71 37.85 11.47 3.01
C PRO A 71 37.32 10.87 1.69
N ASP A 72 38.22 10.74 0.71
CA ASP A 72 37.94 10.23 -0.64
C ASP A 72 38.24 8.74 -0.84
N GLU A 73 38.62 8.02 0.23
CA GLU A 73 38.87 6.59 0.14
C GLU A 73 37.54 5.84 -0.09
N ASP A 74 37.33 5.46 -1.34
CA ASP A 74 36.13 4.74 -1.77
C ASP A 74 36.32 3.25 -1.45
N PHE A 75 35.80 2.81 -0.28
CA PHE A 75 35.76 1.40 0.12
C PHE A 75 34.81 0.55 -0.76
N ALA A 76 34.46 1.01 -1.96
CA ALA A 76 33.55 0.33 -2.88
C ALA A 76 33.97 -1.10 -3.24
N PHE A 77 35.25 -1.43 -3.10
CA PHE A 77 35.75 -2.78 -3.35
C PHE A 77 35.51 -3.76 -2.19
N ASN A 78 35.25 -3.24 -0.98
CA ASN A 78 35.08 -4.04 0.23
C ASN A 78 33.65 -4.03 0.76
N ILE A 79 32.82 -3.07 0.35
CA ILE A 79 31.44 -2.92 0.82
C ILE A 79 30.49 -3.26 -0.33
N PHE A 80 29.78 -4.37 -0.16
CA PHE A 80 28.80 -4.87 -1.13
C PHE A 80 27.40 -4.62 -0.58
N GLU A 81 26.62 -3.81 -1.26
CA GLU A 81 25.22 -3.51 -0.90
C GLU A 81 24.26 -4.19 -1.85
N LEU A 82 23.36 -4.99 -1.28
CA LEU A 82 22.31 -5.73 -1.99
C LEU A 82 20.96 -5.34 -1.43
N ASP A 83 20.03 -4.97 -2.30
CA ASP A 83 18.62 -4.81 -1.97
C ASP A 83 17.89 -6.13 -2.24
N ALA A 84 17.39 -6.77 -1.20
CA ALA A 84 16.68 -8.04 -1.31
C ALA A 84 15.33 -7.91 -2.03
N ALA A 85 14.75 -6.71 -2.15
CA ALA A 85 13.54 -6.51 -2.95
C ALA A 85 13.79 -6.74 -4.45
N SER A 86 15.02 -6.42 -4.91
CA SER A 86 15.43 -6.58 -6.31
C SER A 86 16.21 -7.87 -6.59
N ASN A 87 16.78 -8.49 -5.55
CA ASN A 87 17.65 -9.67 -5.63
C ASN A 87 17.22 -10.72 -4.60
N ASN A 88 16.05 -11.31 -4.82
CA ASN A 88 15.42 -12.23 -3.86
C ASN A 88 15.51 -13.71 -4.25
N SER A 89 16.12 -14.02 -5.38
CA SER A 89 16.20 -15.38 -5.89
C SER A 89 17.29 -16.20 -5.18
N VAL A 90 17.17 -17.52 -5.25
CA VAL A 90 18.17 -18.45 -4.72
C VAL A 90 19.51 -18.29 -5.44
N ASP A 91 19.48 -18.01 -6.74
CA ASP A 91 20.69 -17.90 -7.57
C ASP A 91 21.47 -16.61 -7.23
N ASP A 92 20.77 -15.51 -6.89
CA ASP A 92 21.40 -14.28 -6.43
C ASP A 92 22.18 -14.54 -5.12
N ILE A 93 21.56 -15.23 -4.17
CA ILE A 93 22.18 -15.58 -2.89
C ILE A 93 23.32 -16.61 -3.06
N ARG A 94 23.20 -17.56 -3.96
CA ARG A 94 24.32 -18.49 -4.27
C ARG A 94 25.50 -17.75 -4.86
N SER A 95 25.27 -16.84 -5.81
CA SER A 95 26.32 -16.01 -6.40
C SER A 95 27.02 -15.14 -5.33
N LEU A 96 26.24 -14.58 -4.38
CA LEU A 96 26.78 -13.85 -3.22
C LEU A 96 27.64 -14.79 -2.34
N THR A 97 27.15 -16.00 -2.04
CA THR A 97 27.85 -16.98 -1.20
C THR A 97 29.20 -17.40 -1.83
N ASP A 98 29.26 -17.53 -3.14
CA ASP A 98 30.53 -17.85 -3.83
C ASP A 98 31.51 -16.66 -3.79
N GLN A 99 31.04 -15.42 -3.89
CA GLN A 99 31.86 -14.22 -3.75
C GLN A 99 32.40 -14.02 -2.31
N VAL A 100 31.63 -14.43 -1.31
CA VAL A 100 32.01 -14.36 0.12
C VAL A 100 33.28 -15.17 0.41
N ARG A 101 33.50 -16.27 -0.30
CA ARG A 101 34.69 -17.14 -0.10
C ARG A 101 36.00 -16.51 -0.54
N ILE A 102 35.94 -15.49 -1.39
CA ILE A 102 37.13 -14.80 -1.92
C ILE A 102 37.53 -13.71 -0.92
N PRO A 103 38.76 -13.74 -0.35
CA PRO A 103 39.22 -12.73 0.59
C PRO A 103 39.30 -11.33 -0.06
N PRO A 104 39.27 -10.23 0.72
CA PRO A 104 39.42 -8.89 0.21
C PRO A 104 40.82 -8.68 -0.37
N GLN A 105 40.93 -7.88 -1.43
CA GLN A 105 42.22 -7.51 -2.03
C GLN A 105 42.86 -6.34 -1.29
N VAL A 106 42.04 -5.46 -0.68
CA VAL A 106 42.45 -4.29 0.09
C VAL A 106 41.62 -4.26 1.37
N GLY A 107 42.18 -3.79 2.50
CA GLY A 107 41.49 -3.71 3.79
C GLY A 107 41.37 -5.06 4.51
N LYS A 108 40.73 -5.03 5.70
CA LYS A 108 40.64 -6.20 6.60
C LYS A 108 39.41 -7.08 6.33
N TYR A 109 38.28 -6.45 6.01
CA TYR A 109 36.98 -7.12 5.96
C TYR A 109 36.24 -6.83 4.65
N LYS A 110 35.56 -7.85 4.12
CA LYS A 110 34.46 -7.70 3.18
C LYS A 110 33.16 -7.55 3.94
N VAL A 111 32.44 -6.48 3.70
CA VAL A 111 31.16 -6.21 4.35
C VAL A 111 30.03 -6.34 3.36
N TYR A 112 29.08 -7.22 3.67
CA TYR A 112 27.88 -7.43 2.87
C TYR A 112 26.68 -6.82 3.60
N ILE A 113 26.13 -5.76 3.03
CA ILE A 113 24.91 -5.08 3.52
C ILE A 113 23.74 -5.60 2.68
N ILE A 114 22.81 -6.31 3.32
CA ILE A 114 21.60 -6.81 2.67
C ILE A 114 20.40 -6.05 3.24
N ASP A 115 19.85 -5.12 2.45
CA ASP A 115 18.70 -4.32 2.85
C ASP A 115 17.39 -5.05 2.53
N GLU A 116 16.35 -4.78 3.32
CA GLU A 116 15.03 -5.40 3.28
C GLU A 116 15.08 -6.94 3.19
N VAL A 117 15.96 -7.54 4.01
CA VAL A 117 16.26 -8.99 3.96
C VAL A 117 15.02 -9.88 4.10
N HIS A 118 13.91 -9.39 4.67
CA HIS A 118 12.63 -10.10 4.76
C HIS A 118 11.98 -10.37 3.38
N MET A 119 12.46 -9.72 2.31
CA MET A 119 11.98 -9.93 0.94
C MET A 119 12.64 -11.13 0.24
N LEU A 120 13.65 -11.74 0.85
CA LEU A 120 14.26 -12.97 0.34
C LEU A 120 13.25 -14.12 0.33
N SER A 121 13.28 -14.94 -0.71
CA SER A 121 12.49 -16.16 -0.78
C SER A 121 12.94 -17.16 0.30
N GLN A 122 12.04 -18.05 0.73
CA GLN A 122 12.35 -19.09 1.73
C GLN A 122 13.55 -19.96 1.29
N ALA A 123 13.66 -20.25 0.01
CA ALA A 123 14.75 -21.03 -0.54
C ALA A 123 16.08 -20.25 -0.55
N ALA A 124 16.02 -18.92 -0.77
CA ALA A 124 17.18 -18.03 -0.65
C ALA A 124 17.68 -17.94 0.79
N PHE A 125 16.76 -17.81 1.77
CA PHE A 125 17.11 -17.87 3.19
C PHE A 125 17.81 -19.17 3.55
N ASN A 126 17.28 -20.32 3.13
CA ASN A 126 17.88 -21.63 3.40
C ASN A 126 19.29 -21.78 2.78
N ALA A 127 19.50 -21.24 1.58
CA ALA A 127 20.82 -21.23 0.94
C ALA A 127 21.84 -20.36 1.72
N PHE A 128 21.35 -19.29 2.36
CA PHE A 128 22.20 -18.36 3.12
C PHE A 128 22.55 -18.86 4.52
N LEU A 129 21.72 -19.73 5.14
CA LEU A 129 21.91 -20.23 6.51
C LEU A 129 23.32 -20.80 6.72
N LYS A 130 23.83 -21.63 5.80
CA LYS A 130 25.15 -22.26 5.92
C LYS A 130 26.27 -21.21 6.02
N THR A 131 26.16 -20.13 5.26
CA THR A 131 27.15 -19.04 5.27
C THR A 131 27.07 -18.22 6.54
N LEU A 132 25.87 -18.07 7.16
CA LEU A 132 25.70 -17.40 8.43
C LEU A 132 26.10 -18.27 9.64
N GLU A 133 26.09 -19.60 9.52
CA GLU A 133 26.56 -20.53 10.55
C GLU A 133 28.07 -20.53 10.66
N GLU A 134 28.75 -20.55 9.52
CA GLU A 134 30.21 -20.61 9.43
C GLU A 134 30.72 -19.49 8.52
N PRO A 135 30.59 -18.22 8.89
CA PRO A 135 31.05 -17.11 8.07
C PRO A 135 32.58 -17.10 7.97
N PRO A 136 33.16 -16.84 6.78
CA PRO A 136 34.60 -16.66 6.64
C PRO A 136 35.09 -15.52 7.55
N LYS A 137 36.26 -15.68 8.17
CA LYS A 137 36.83 -14.72 9.15
C LYS A 137 36.97 -13.29 8.62
N HIS A 138 37.09 -13.14 7.30
CA HIS A 138 37.23 -11.87 6.61
C HIS A 138 35.89 -11.26 6.17
N CYS A 139 34.75 -11.86 6.52
CA CYS A 139 33.44 -11.39 6.12
C CYS A 139 32.60 -10.94 7.31
N ILE A 140 31.88 -9.83 7.12
CA ILE A 140 30.88 -9.32 8.06
C ILE A 140 29.57 -9.12 7.28
N PHE A 141 28.48 -9.66 7.81
CA PHE A 141 27.14 -9.51 7.26
C PHE A 141 26.34 -8.52 8.08
N ILE A 142 25.74 -7.53 7.42
CA ILE A 142 24.84 -6.57 8.05
C ILE A 142 23.50 -6.70 7.33
N LEU A 143 22.56 -7.36 7.97
CA LEU A 143 21.21 -7.56 7.47
C LEU A 143 20.33 -6.42 7.98
N ALA A 144 19.53 -5.81 7.15
CA ALA A 144 18.57 -4.78 7.55
C ALA A 144 17.16 -5.19 7.17
N THR A 145 16.18 -4.93 8.06
CA THR A 145 14.78 -5.24 7.81
C THR A 145 13.84 -4.24 8.48
N THR A 146 12.72 -3.97 7.84
CA THR A 146 11.60 -3.26 8.46
C THR A 146 10.65 -4.20 9.20
N GLU A 147 10.67 -5.50 8.89
CA GLU A 147 9.73 -6.49 9.39
C GLU A 147 10.44 -7.66 10.08
N LYS A 148 10.83 -7.47 11.35
CA LYS A 148 11.52 -8.49 12.16
C LYS A 148 10.74 -9.81 12.25
N HIS A 149 9.41 -9.73 12.32
CA HIS A 149 8.53 -10.90 12.47
C HIS A 149 8.51 -11.83 11.25
N LYS A 150 8.91 -11.34 10.07
CA LYS A 150 9.05 -12.15 8.84
C LYS A 150 10.38 -12.89 8.75
N ILE A 151 11.36 -12.56 9.61
CA ILE A 151 12.65 -13.23 9.62
C ILE A 151 12.52 -14.56 10.36
N ILE A 152 13.00 -15.62 9.73
CA ILE A 152 12.96 -16.98 10.32
C ILE A 152 13.81 -17.06 11.60
N PRO A 153 13.36 -17.79 12.63
CA PRO A 153 14.06 -17.89 13.91
C PRO A 153 15.49 -18.40 13.80
N THR A 154 15.77 -19.21 12.81
CA THR A 154 17.12 -19.74 12.54
C THR A 154 18.14 -18.65 12.16
N ILE A 155 17.72 -17.58 11.50
CA ILE A 155 18.56 -16.39 11.22
C ILE A 155 18.70 -15.54 12.48
N LEU A 156 17.57 -15.30 13.20
CA LEU A 156 17.58 -14.49 14.42
C LEU A 156 18.56 -15.03 15.48
N SER A 157 18.67 -16.35 15.60
CA SER A 157 19.59 -17.00 16.56
C SER A 157 21.07 -16.89 16.19
N ARG A 158 21.41 -16.50 14.96
CA ARG A 158 22.78 -16.41 14.45
C ARG A 158 23.26 -14.97 14.27
N CYS A 159 22.38 -14.02 14.45
CA CYS A 159 22.70 -12.60 14.30
C CYS A 159 22.66 -11.87 15.63
N GLN A 160 23.56 -10.91 15.81
CA GLN A 160 23.42 -9.91 16.87
C GLN A 160 22.38 -8.88 16.44
N ILE A 161 21.29 -8.74 17.21
CA ILE A 161 20.12 -7.95 16.84
C ILE A 161 20.22 -6.54 17.43
N PHE A 162 20.00 -5.52 16.61
CA PHE A 162 19.91 -4.11 16.97
C PHE A 162 18.53 -3.57 16.56
N ASP A 163 17.71 -3.23 17.56
CA ASP A 163 16.35 -2.74 17.37
C ASP A 163 16.35 -1.21 17.30
N PHE A 164 16.29 -0.64 16.09
CA PHE A 164 16.18 0.79 15.84
C PHE A 164 14.79 1.30 16.21
N LYS A 165 14.77 2.40 16.98
CA LYS A 165 13.52 3.02 17.43
C LYS A 165 13.08 4.14 16.49
N ARG A 166 11.81 4.51 16.56
CA ARG A 166 11.32 5.76 15.95
C ARG A 166 12.05 6.94 16.59
N ILE A 167 12.40 7.91 15.76
CA ILE A 167 13.02 9.16 16.21
C ILE A 167 11.93 10.00 16.85
N THR A 168 12.24 10.61 18.01
CA THR A 168 11.26 11.46 18.69
C THR A 168 10.94 12.71 17.87
N VAL A 169 9.73 13.24 18.01
CA VAL A 169 9.33 14.49 17.33
C VAL A 169 10.26 15.64 17.71
N LYS A 170 10.74 15.65 18.95
CA LYS A 170 11.70 16.64 19.44
C LYS A 170 13.03 16.57 18.71
N ASP A 171 13.64 15.38 18.64
CA ASP A 171 14.94 15.18 17.97
C ASP A 171 14.84 15.47 16.47
N ALA A 172 13.74 15.05 15.84
CA ALA A 172 13.48 15.33 14.42
C ALA A 172 13.32 16.83 14.16
N LYS A 173 12.58 17.55 15.01
CA LYS A 173 12.40 19.01 14.93
C LYS A 173 13.74 19.74 15.08
N GLU A 174 14.55 19.37 16.08
CA GLU A 174 15.86 19.98 16.33
C GLU A 174 16.79 19.79 15.11
N TYR A 175 16.79 18.62 14.53
CA TYR A 175 17.58 18.34 13.34
C TYR A 175 17.08 19.11 12.09
N LEU A 176 15.76 19.19 11.89
CA LEU A 176 15.18 20.01 10.82
C LEU A 176 15.51 21.49 11.01
N LYS A 177 15.55 21.99 12.26
CA LYS A 177 15.95 23.37 12.58
C LYS A 177 17.41 23.62 12.22
N PHE A 178 18.28 22.68 12.50
CA PHE A 178 19.69 22.74 12.09
C PHE A 178 19.80 22.87 10.55
N ILE A 179 19.09 22.01 9.81
CA ILE A 179 19.12 22.01 8.34
C ILE A 179 18.51 23.31 7.77
N ALA A 180 17.42 23.81 8.35
CA ALA A 180 16.80 25.06 7.92
C ALA A 180 17.80 26.24 8.05
N ASN A 181 18.54 26.28 9.15
CA ASN A 181 19.58 27.30 9.36
C ASN A 181 20.73 27.17 8.34
N GLU A 182 21.17 25.96 8.02
CA GLU A 182 22.21 25.74 6.99
C GLU A 182 21.77 26.14 5.58
N GLN A 183 20.46 26.04 5.28
CA GLN A 183 19.88 26.40 3.98
C GLN A 183 19.39 27.85 3.91
N ASP A 184 19.64 28.69 4.93
CA ASP A 184 19.12 30.05 5.05
C ASP A 184 17.58 30.12 4.92
N VAL A 185 16.87 29.10 5.43
CA VAL A 185 15.41 29.05 5.47
C VAL A 185 14.92 29.52 6.83
N LYS A 186 14.09 30.57 6.85
CA LYS A 186 13.40 31.02 8.07
C LYS A 186 12.23 30.10 8.34
N ALA A 187 12.35 29.26 9.35
CA ALA A 187 11.32 28.29 9.70
C ALA A 187 10.71 28.60 11.07
N GLU A 188 9.38 28.64 11.13
CA GLU A 188 8.67 28.71 12.39
C GLU A 188 8.80 27.37 13.13
N ASP A 189 8.95 27.43 14.46
CA ASP A 189 9.08 26.26 15.32
C ASP A 189 7.90 25.30 15.20
N ASP A 190 6.67 25.84 15.05
CA ASP A 190 5.44 25.06 14.87
C ASP A 190 5.38 24.40 13.47
N ALA A 191 5.92 25.06 12.45
CA ALA A 191 6.03 24.50 11.11
C ALA A 191 6.92 23.25 11.11
N LEU A 192 8.10 23.32 11.72
CA LEU A 192 9.03 22.20 11.86
C LEU A 192 8.45 21.07 12.73
N HIS A 193 7.67 21.44 13.75
CA HIS A 193 6.98 20.47 14.60
C HIS A 193 5.96 19.64 13.82
N ILE A 194 5.14 20.28 12.98
CA ILE A 194 4.14 19.60 12.13
C ILE A 194 4.84 18.64 11.14
N ILE A 195 5.96 19.06 10.54
CA ILE A 195 6.75 18.20 9.64
C ILE A 195 7.28 16.98 10.40
N ALA A 196 7.88 17.18 11.57
CA ALA A 196 8.41 16.11 12.40
C ALA A 196 7.32 15.12 12.85
N GLN A 197 6.14 15.62 13.25
CA GLN A 197 4.99 14.80 13.63
C GLN A 197 4.46 14.00 12.44
N LYS A 198 4.34 14.62 11.26
CA LYS A 198 3.85 13.94 10.03
C LYS A 198 4.79 12.85 9.54
N ALA A 199 6.08 12.97 9.83
CA ALA A 199 7.10 11.97 9.46
C ALA A 199 7.06 10.71 10.33
N ASP A 200 6.29 10.68 11.42
CA ASP A 200 6.07 9.51 12.28
C ASP A 200 7.39 8.82 12.70
N GLY A 201 8.40 9.62 13.07
CA GLY A 201 9.69 9.15 13.52
C GLY A 201 10.63 8.63 12.43
N ALA A 202 10.34 8.86 11.15
CA ALA A 202 11.18 8.53 10.02
C ALA A 202 11.95 9.77 9.52
N MET A 203 13.24 9.91 9.82
CA MET A 203 14.04 11.08 9.42
C MET A 203 14.09 11.28 7.89
N ARG A 204 14.15 10.21 7.11
CA ARG A 204 14.16 10.29 5.65
C ARG A 204 12.87 10.93 5.12
N ASP A 205 11.73 10.59 5.72
CA ASP A 205 10.44 11.13 5.32
C ASP A 205 10.30 12.57 5.81
N ALA A 206 10.80 12.91 7.02
CA ALA A 206 10.88 14.27 7.53
C ALA A 206 11.64 15.20 6.57
N LEU A 207 12.81 14.78 6.10
CA LEU A 207 13.62 15.54 5.15
C LEU A 207 12.94 15.67 3.77
N SER A 208 12.29 14.60 3.31
CA SER A 208 11.55 14.64 2.03
C SER A 208 10.34 15.58 2.09
N ILE A 209 9.64 15.61 3.24
CA ILE A 209 8.54 16.52 3.50
C ILE A 209 9.08 17.95 3.58
N PHE A 210 10.19 18.18 4.30
CA PHE A 210 10.83 19.47 4.42
C PHE A 210 11.19 20.05 3.05
N ASP A 211 11.89 19.30 2.19
CA ASP A 211 12.24 19.72 0.83
C ASP A 211 11.02 20.11 0.00
N ARG A 212 9.95 19.31 0.09
CA ARG A 212 8.71 19.57 -0.64
C ARG A 212 8.07 20.87 -0.18
N VAL A 213 8.00 21.12 1.12
CA VAL A 213 7.38 22.33 1.66
C VAL A 213 8.24 23.55 1.41
N VAL A 214 9.57 23.46 1.54
CA VAL A 214 10.50 24.54 1.19
C VAL A 214 10.40 24.90 -0.29
N SER A 215 10.28 23.91 -1.17
CA SER A 215 10.07 24.15 -2.61
C SER A 215 8.77 24.90 -2.90
N PHE A 216 7.73 24.73 -2.07
CA PHE A 216 6.44 25.43 -2.18
C PHE A 216 6.49 26.84 -1.57
N SER A 217 7.04 26.99 -0.35
CA SER A 217 6.99 28.23 0.43
C SER A 217 8.20 29.15 0.22
N GLY A 218 9.23 28.66 -0.47
CA GLY A 218 10.51 29.36 -0.61
C GLY A 218 11.27 29.44 0.72
N LYS A 219 11.91 30.61 0.98
CA LYS A 219 12.75 30.78 2.18
C LYS A 219 11.99 31.05 3.49
N ASN A 220 10.67 31.17 3.44
CA ASN A 220 9.84 31.42 4.64
C ASN A 220 8.92 30.23 4.90
N LEU A 221 9.31 29.36 5.81
CA LEU A 221 8.55 28.19 6.20
C LEU A 221 7.59 28.56 7.35
N THR A 222 6.37 28.98 7.01
CA THR A 222 5.33 29.28 7.99
C THR A 222 4.47 28.06 8.29
N ARG A 223 3.84 28.04 9.45
CA ARG A 223 2.85 27.00 9.84
C ARG A 223 1.76 26.86 8.78
N GLN A 224 1.23 27.98 8.27
CA GLN A 224 0.19 27.96 7.25
C GLN A 224 0.65 27.27 5.96
N ALA A 225 1.85 27.61 5.45
CA ALA A 225 2.39 27.00 4.25
C ALA A 225 2.58 25.48 4.40
N VAL A 226 2.98 25.02 5.59
CA VAL A 226 3.14 23.61 5.90
C VAL A 226 1.78 22.91 5.91
N THR A 227 0.77 23.46 6.60
CA THR A 227 -0.56 22.85 6.69
C THR A 227 -1.25 22.77 5.33
N GLU A 228 -1.13 23.82 4.50
CA GLU A 228 -1.66 23.83 3.12
C GLU A 228 -0.97 22.77 2.24
N ASN A 229 0.37 22.72 2.24
CA ASN A 229 1.11 21.78 1.39
C ASN A 229 0.94 20.33 1.80
N LEU A 230 0.90 20.04 3.10
CA LEU A 230 0.77 18.68 3.62
C LEU A 230 -0.67 18.20 3.69
N ASN A 231 -1.63 19.06 3.33
CA ASN A 231 -3.06 18.75 3.48
C ASN A 231 -3.39 18.30 4.93
N VAL A 232 -2.74 18.94 5.91
CA VAL A 232 -2.99 18.71 7.34
C VAL A 232 -3.97 19.78 7.80
N LEU A 233 -5.09 19.35 8.36
CA LEU A 233 -6.04 20.28 8.94
C LEU A 233 -5.41 21.00 10.13
N ASP A 234 -5.59 22.33 10.16
CA ASP A 234 -5.11 23.13 11.27
C ASP A 234 -5.86 22.78 12.55
N TYR A 235 -5.16 22.77 13.68
CA TYR A 235 -5.74 22.57 15.01
C TYR A 235 -6.92 23.51 15.28
N GLU A 236 -6.90 24.75 14.75
CA GLU A 236 -8.00 25.71 14.86
C GLU A 236 -9.33 25.17 14.30
N THR A 237 -9.26 24.39 13.21
CA THR A 237 -10.45 23.73 12.65
C THR A 237 -11.07 22.76 13.66
N TYR A 238 -10.23 21.99 14.35
CA TYR A 238 -10.72 21.03 15.36
C TYR A 238 -11.22 21.71 16.63
N PHE A 239 -10.55 22.79 17.07
CA PHE A 239 -11.02 23.61 18.18
C PHE A 239 -12.41 24.17 17.89
N THR A 240 -12.58 24.81 16.74
CA THR A 240 -13.88 25.39 16.32
C THR A 240 -14.95 24.31 16.14
N SER A 241 -14.60 23.17 15.54
CA SER A 241 -15.52 22.04 15.39
C SER A 241 -16.00 21.51 16.74
N THR A 242 -15.09 21.41 17.71
CA THR A 242 -15.40 20.93 19.07
C THR A 242 -16.27 21.93 19.81
N ASP A 243 -16.04 23.22 19.65
CA ASP A 243 -16.92 24.27 20.25
C ASP A 243 -18.34 24.19 19.66
N PHE A 244 -18.47 24.03 18.32
CA PHE A 244 -19.80 23.83 17.72
C PHE A 244 -20.48 22.55 18.20
N ILE A 245 -19.72 21.47 18.41
CA ILE A 245 -20.24 20.21 18.96
C ILE A 245 -20.74 20.41 20.40
N LEU A 246 -19.94 21.06 21.24
CA LEU A 246 -20.30 21.32 22.64
C LEU A 246 -21.52 22.25 22.78
N GLU A 247 -21.64 23.21 21.86
CA GLU A 247 -22.77 24.16 21.81
C GLU A 247 -23.99 23.62 21.04
N ASN A 248 -23.97 22.39 20.57
CA ASN A 248 -25.01 21.75 19.76
C ASN A 248 -25.35 22.52 18.46
N LYS A 249 -24.40 23.19 17.84
CA LYS A 249 -24.55 23.98 16.61
C LYS A 249 -24.33 23.09 15.37
N ILE A 250 -25.29 22.20 15.09
CA ILE A 250 -25.21 21.26 13.96
C ILE A 250 -25.09 21.97 12.59
N PRO A 251 -25.90 23.01 12.27
CA PRO A 251 -25.81 23.67 10.97
C PRO A 251 -24.43 24.27 10.70
N GLU A 252 -23.85 24.96 11.69
CA GLU A 252 -22.54 25.60 11.57
C GLU A 252 -21.44 24.56 11.42
N LEU A 253 -21.53 23.45 12.16
CA LEU A 253 -20.59 22.32 12.06
C LEU A 253 -20.61 21.70 10.66
N LEU A 254 -21.79 21.48 10.07
CA LEU A 254 -21.91 20.93 8.71
C LEU A 254 -21.40 21.90 7.64
N VAL A 255 -21.64 23.21 7.81
CA VAL A 255 -21.09 24.25 6.91
C VAL A 255 -19.57 24.27 6.99
N GLN A 256 -18.99 24.21 8.20
CA GLN A 256 -17.55 24.16 8.40
C GLN A 256 -16.95 22.89 7.77
N PHE A 257 -17.58 21.74 7.96
CA PHE A 257 -17.16 20.48 7.33
C PHE A 257 -17.18 20.59 5.81
N ASN A 258 -18.25 21.15 5.22
CA ASN A 258 -18.33 21.36 3.78
C ASN A 258 -17.24 22.33 3.27
N ALA A 259 -16.94 23.41 4.02
CA ALA A 259 -15.84 24.31 3.68
C ALA A 259 -14.48 23.61 3.73
N THR A 260 -14.30 22.68 4.66
CA THR A 260 -13.09 21.84 4.77
C THR A 260 -12.96 20.92 3.56
N LEU A 261 -14.02 20.24 3.15
CA LEU A 261 -14.02 19.42 1.93
C LEU A 261 -13.75 20.24 0.66
N SER A 262 -14.28 21.47 0.57
CA SER A 262 -14.06 22.37 -0.56
C SER A 262 -12.60 22.83 -0.71
N LYS A 263 -11.82 22.82 0.37
CA LYS A 263 -10.37 23.07 0.37
C LYS A 263 -9.55 21.84 -0.05
N GLY A 264 -10.20 20.72 -0.39
CA GLY A 264 -9.55 19.49 -0.84
C GLY A 264 -9.15 18.52 0.28
N PHE A 265 -9.60 18.74 1.51
CA PHE A 265 -9.37 17.78 2.60
C PHE A 265 -10.31 16.58 2.50
N ASP A 266 -9.82 15.41 2.88
CA ASP A 266 -10.62 14.19 2.93
C ASP A 266 -11.41 14.08 4.25
N GLY A 267 -12.67 13.65 4.16
CA GLY A 267 -13.53 13.42 5.33
C GLY A 267 -12.98 12.35 6.30
N HIS A 268 -12.25 11.36 5.80
CA HIS A 268 -11.56 10.37 6.62
C HIS A 268 -10.52 11.01 7.55
N HIS A 269 -9.63 11.83 6.97
CA HIS A 269 -8.63 12.56 7.74
C HIS A 269 -9.25 13.54 8.74
N TYR A 270 -10.39 14.16 8.38
CA TYR A 270 -11.11 15.06 9.29
C TYR A 270 -11.62 14.32 10.53
N ILE A 271 -12.30 13.17 10.36
CA ILE A 271 -12.82 12.38 11.47
C ILE A 271 -11.71 11.77 12.33
N ALA A 272 -10.67 11.21 11.72
CA ALA A 272 -9.52 10.67 12.44
C ALA A 272 -8.79 11.75 13.26
N GLY A 273 -8.63 12.94 12.68
CA GLY A 273 -8.06 14.10 13.37
C GLY A 273 -8.94 14.59 14.52
N LEU A 274 -10.25 14.59 14.34
CA LEU A 274 -11.20 14.96 15.42
C LEU A 274 -11.16 13.95 16.58
N ALA A 275 -11.04 12.64 16.29
CA ALA A 275 -10.84 11.62 17.32
C ALA A 275 -9.54 11.83 18.10
N SER A 276 -8.45 12.15 17.39
CA SER A 276 -7.16 12.48 18.00
C SER A 276 -7.26 13.74 18.86
N HIS A 277 -7.98 14.76 18.40
CA HIS A 277 -8.21 15.99 19.15
C HIS A 277 -8.99 15.72 20.47
N PHE A 278 -10.03 14.89 20.44
CA PHE A 278 -10.75 14.49 21.66
C PHE A 278 -9.86 13.70 22.62
N ARG A 279 -8.99 12.84 22.11
CA ARG A 279 -7.99 12.14 22.94
C ARG A 279 -7.05 13.14 23.61
N ASP A 280 -6.57 14.15 22.88
CA ASP A 280 -5.66 15.16 23.40
C ASP A 280 -6.33 16.04 24.46
N LEU A 281 -7.61 16.40 24.27
CA LEU A 281 -8.42 17.05 25.30
C LEU A 281 -8.56 16.18 26.56
N LEU A 282 -8.75 14.87 26.41
CA LEU A 282 -8.84 13.93 27.52
C LEU A 282 -7.51 13.82 28.28
N VAL A 283 -6.39 13.80 27.56
CA VAL A 283 -5.01 13.81 28.12
C VAL A 283 -4.80 15.09 28.95
N CYS A 284 -5.31 16.24 28.54
CA CYS A 284 -5.21 17.51 29.25
C CYS A 284 -6.05 17.58 30.54
N LYS A 285 -6.94 16.60 30.80
CA LYS A 285 -7.74 16.56 32.05
C LYS A 285 -6.93 16.21 33.29
N ASN A 286 -5.72 15.68 33.16
CA ASN A 286 -4.87 15.29 34.26
C ASN A 286 -3.45 15.84 34.04
N GLU A 287 -2.90 16.51 35.05
CA GLU A 287 -1.56 17.11 35.01
C GLU A 287 -0.46 16.10 34.69
N GLN A 288 -0.59 14.88 35.20
CA GLN A 288 0.40 13.81 34.96
C GLN A 288 0.48 13.39 33.48
N THR A 289 -0.63 13.49 32.76
CA THR A 289 -0.70 13.06 31.37
C THR A 289 -0.43 14.18 30.36
N ILE A 290 -0.29 15.43 30.79
CA ILE A 290 0.03 16.58 29.92
C ILE A 290 1.36 16.39 29.16
N SER A 291 2.31 15.66 29.76
CA SER A 291 3.59 15.33 29.11
C SER A 291 3.44 14.45 27.87
N LEU A 292 2.31 13.77 27.70
CA LEU A 292 1.98 12.94 26.51
C LEU A 292 1.45 13.78 25.35
N LEU A 293 1.23 15.08 25.55
CA LEU A 293 0.75 15.97 24.51
C LEU A 293 1.91 16.49 23.67
N GLU A 294 1.99 16.04 22.44
CA GLU A 294 3.03 16.38 21.48
C GLU A 294 2.61 17.58 20.60
N VAL A 295 2.42 18.75 21.21
CA VAL A 295 2.06 20.00 20.51
C VAL A 295 2.88 21.18 21.02
N GLY A 296 2.94 22.27 20.24
CA GLY A 296 3.61 23.51 20.64
C GLY A 296 2.95 24.17 21.86
N ASP A 297 3.70 25.00 22.60
CA ASP A 297 3.23 25.56 23.88
C ASP A 297 1.98 26.43 23.76
N GLN A 298 1.84 27.20 22.65
CA GLN A 298 0.65 28.00 22.39
C GLN A 298 -0.60 27.13 22.18
N THR A 299 -0.46 26.08 21.39
CA THR A 299 -1.54 25.11 21.13
C THR A 299 -1.90 24.34 22.39
N LYS A 300 -0.91 24.01 23.24
CA LYS A 300 -1.12 23.38 24.55
C LYS A 300 -1.99 24.21 25.48
N ALA A 301 -1.79 25.54 25.51
CA ALA A 301 -2.62 26.42 26.32
C ALA A 301 -4.10 26.38 25.89
N LYS A 302 -4.38 26.37 24.57
CA LYS A 302 -5.74 26.22 24.03
C LYS A 302 -6.38 24.87 24.37
N TYR A 303 -5.59 23.77 24.29
CA TYR A 303 -6.07 22.45 24.72
C TYR A 303 -6.47 22.42 26.20
N LEU A 304 -5.69 23.05 27.07
CA LEU A 304 -5.98 23.15 28.49
C LEU A 304 -7.27 23.94 28.76
N GLU A 305 -7.50 25.04 28.02
CA GLU A 305 -8.70 25.84 28.12
C GLU A 305 -9.94 25.09 27.65
N GLN A 306 -9.94 24.55 26.44
CA GLN A 306 -11.09 23.83 25.88
C GLN A 306 -11.36 22.53 26.65
N SER A 307 -10.33 21.87 27.19
CA SER A 307 -10.52 20.67 28.01
C SER A 307 -11.37 20.90 29.24
N LYS A 308 -11.35 22.11 29.82
CA LYS A 308 -12.21 22.46 31.00
C LYS A 308 -13.69 22.39 30.65
N ASN A 309 -14.06 22.78 29.42
CA ASN A 309 -15.43 22.84 28.93
C ASN A 309 -16.01 21.49 28.52
N ALA A 310 -15.18 20.53 28.16
CA ALA A 310 -15.62 19.20 27.73
C ALA A 310 -15.65 18.22 28.91
N SER A 311 -16.73 17.44 29.08
CA SER A 311 -16.81 16.40 30.11
C SER A 311 -16.01 15.13 29.68
N LYS A 312 -15.54 14.33 30.66
CA LYS A 312 -14.86 13.07 30.36
C LYS A 312 -15.76 12.10 29.59
N GLU A 313 -17.04 12.03 29.98
CA GLU A 313 -18.01 11.15 29.33
C GLU A 313 -18.26 11.56 27.88
N PHE A 314 -18.36 12.87 27.62
CA PHE A 314 -18.45 13.39 26.25
C PHE A 314 -17.25 13.01 25.41
N LEU A 315 -16.02 13.20 25.91
CA LEU A 315 -14.79 12.91 25.18
C LEU A 315 -14.67 11.42 24.86
N LEU A 316 -14.95 10.53 25.82
CA LEU A 316 -14.93 9.09 25.59
C LEU A 316 -15.96 8.65 24.54
N LYS A 317 -17.19 9.17 24.65
CA LYS A 317 -18.25 8.87 23.68
C LYS A 317 -17.94 9.47 22.30
N GLY A 318 -17.33 10.64 22.28
CA GLY A 318 -16.87 11.29 21.04
C GLY A 318 -15.81 10.46 20.31
N ILE A 319 -14.81 9.94 21.04
CA ILE A 319 -13.79 9.06 20.48
C ILE A 319 -14.43 7.76 19.94
N GLU A 320 -15.36 7.15 20.68
CA GLU A 320 -16.07 5.94 20.26
C GLU A 320 -16.81 6.16 18.93
N LEU A 321 -17.61 7.23 18.81
CA LEU A 321 -18.35 7.55 17.59
C LEU A 321 -17.43 7.88 16.41
N ALA A 322 -16.37 8.64 16.64
CA ALA A 322 -15.42 8.98 15.60
C ALA A 322 -14.64 7.76 15.11
N ASN A 323 -14.22 6.87 16.02
CA ASN A 323 -13.56 5.61 15.66
C ASN A 323 -14.50 4.65 14.91
N ASP A 324 -15.76 4.57 15.31
CA ASP A 324 -16.79 3.81 14.59
C ASP A 324 -16.97 4.29 13.13
N CYS A 325 -16.94 5.61 12.94
CA CYS A 325 -16.99 6.21 11.61
C CYS A 325 -15.75 5.86 10.79
N ASP A 326 -14.56 5.96 11.38
CA ASP A 326 -13.28 5.64 10.75
C ASP A 326 -13.25 4.20 10.24
N LEU A 327 -13.64 3.24 11.06
CA LEU A 327 -13.72 1.81 10.70
C LEU A 327 -14.70 1.55 9.55
N LYS A 328 -15.83 2.27 9.52
CA LYS A 328 -16.88 2.10 8.51
C LYS A 328 -16.63 2.89 7.23
N TYR A 329 -15.69 3.86 7.26
CA TYR A 329 -15.48 4.81 6.16
C TYR A 329 -15.15 4.13 4.83
N LYS A 330 -14.23 3.18 4.83
CA LYS A 330 -13.78 2.46 3.61
C LYS A 330 -14.87 1.56 2.98
N ILE A 331 -15.78 1.06 3.81
CA ILE A 331 -16.85 0.13 3.40
C ILE A 331 -18.09 0.89 2.95
N SER A 332 -18.26 2.14 3.40
CA SER A 332 -19.43 2.96 3.09
C SER A 332 -19.45 3.39 1.62
N LYS A 333 -20.59 3.21 0.94
CA LYS A 333 -20.81 3.74 -0.41
C LYS A 333 -20.96 5.26 -0.44
N ASN A 334 -21.47 5.87 0.64
CA ASN A 334 -21.60 7.31 0.78
C ASN A 334 -20.81 7.79 2.00
N GLN A 335 -19.51 7.98 1.78
CA GLN A 335 -18.55 8.38 2.80
C GLN A 335 -18.89 9.74 3.41
N ARG A 336 -19.31 10.70 2.58
CA ARG A 336 -19.70 12.03 3.05
C ARG A 336 -20.87 11.98 4.02
N LEU A 337 -21.94 11.29 3.66
CA LEU A 337 -23.12 11.14 4.51
C LEU A 337 -22.79 10.46 5.84
N LEU A 338 -21.89 9.47 5.83
CA LEU A 338 -21.44 8.79 7.05
C LEU A 338 -20.78 9.76 8.01
N VAL A 339 -19.88 10.64 7.52
CA VAL A 339 -19.23 11.66 8.35
C VAL A 339 -20.24 12.70 8.84
N GLU A 340 -21.10 13.22 7.97
CA GLU A 340 -22.15 14.20 8.36
C GLU A 340 -23.07 13.63 9.45
N LEU A 341 -23.49 12.36 9.32
CA LEU A 341 -24.28 11.67 10.34
C LEU A 341 -23.54 11.57 11.68
N THR A 342 -22.26 11.21 11.63
CA THR A 342 -21.41 11.11 12.84
C THR A 342 -21.26 12.47 13.50
N LEU A 343 -21.06 13.54 12.73
CA LEU A 343 -20.98 14.92 13.27
C LEU A 343 -22.29 15.35 13.95
N MET A 344 -23.44 15.02 13.36
CA MET A 344 -24.74 15.27 13.95
C MET A 344 -24.92 14.48 15.26
N GLN A 345 -24.47 13.23 15.31
CA GLN A 345 -24.50 12.41 16.54
C GLN A 345 -23.57 12.98 17.62
N LEU A 346 -22.34 13.37 17.26
CA LEU A 346 -21.38 14.02 18.17
C LEU A 346 -21.98 15.29 18.80
N ALA A 347 -22.56 16.17 17.97
CA ALA A 347 -23.19 17.39 18.44
C ALA A 347 -24.49 17.16 19.23
N SER A 348 -24.99 15.93 19.27
CA SER A 348 -26.18 15.56 20.02
C SER A 348 -25.88 14.89 21.37
N ILE A 349 -24.61 14.58 21.68
CA ILE A 349 -24.21 13.87 22.91
C ILE A 349 -24.60 14.69 24.18
N THR A 350 -24.35 16.01 24.16
CA THR A 350 -24.52 16.91 25.29
C THR A 350 -25.96 17.49 25.41
N PHE A 351 -26.84 17.10 24.48
CA PHE A 351 -28.19 17.63 24.44
C PHE A 351 -29.10 17.03 25.55
N ASP A 352 -29.57 17.86 26.46
CA ASP A 352 -30.44 17.49 27.60
C ASP A 352 -31.95 17.53 27.27
N GLY A 353 -32.33 17.39 25.99
CA GLY A 353 -33.72 17.33 25.56
C GLY A 353 -34.39 15.99 25.85
N GLU A 354 -35.75 16.01 25.90
CA GLU A 354 -36.58 14.85 26.25
C GLU A 354 -36.20 13.56 25.47
N LYS A 355 -35.87 12.49 26.24
CA LYS A 355 -35.74 11.08 25.84
C LYS A 355 -34.46 10.66 25.14
N LYS A 356 -33.46 10.36 25.94
CA LYS A 356 -32.25 9.55 25.55
C LYS A 356 -32.59 8.06 25.44
N ASN A 357 -33.55 7.63 24.62
CA ASN A 357 -33.94 6.21 24.55
C ASN A 357 -33.54 5.47 23.24
N SER A 358 -32.75 6.06 22.36
CA SER A 358 -32.24 5.35 21.20
C SER A 358 -30.72 5.52 21.03
N LYS A 359 -30.05 4.46 20.62
CA LYS A 359 -28.59 4.46 20.36
C LYS A 359 -28.13 5.47 19.30
N ASN A 360 -29.05 6.06 18.53
CA ASN A 360 -28.81 6.97 17.42
C ASN A 360 -29.63 8.26 17.49
N TYR A 361 -29.71 8.86 18.67
CA TYR A 361 -30.48 10.08 18.86
C TYR A 361 -29.78 11.28 18.19
N ILE A 362 -30.55 12.04 17.40
CA ILE A 362 -30.14 13.32 16.79
C ILE A 362 -31.10 14.40 17.28
N ILE A 363 -30.59 15.59 17.58
CA ILE A 363 -31.38 16.75 18.04
C ILE A 363 -32.46 17.07 17.00
N PRO A 364 -33.76 17.18 17.41
CA PRO A 364 -34.83 17.39 16.45
C PRO A 364 -34.78 18.81 15.86
N PRO A 365 -35.23 19.02 14.61
CA PRO A 365 -35.23 20.34 13.96
C PRO A 365 -35.99 21.44 14.72
N SER A 366 -37.01 21.07 15.50
CA SER A 366 -37.77 21.99 16.36
C SER A 366 -36.93 22.70 17.42
N TYR A 367 -35.83 22.12 17.86
CA TYR A 367 -34.88 22.76 18.77
C TYR A 367 -34.20 23.97 18.13
N PHE A 368 -33.79 23.84 16.89
CA PHE A 368 -33.12 24.91 16.14
C PHE A 368 -34.08 26.04 15.79
N ALA A 369 -35.36 25.74 15.51
CA ALA A 369 -36.38 26.72 15.29
C ALA A 369 -36.60 27.61 16.53
N LYS A 370 -36.53 27.04 17.76
CA LYS A 370 -36.60 27.79 19.01
C LYS A 370 -35.38 28.71 19.24
N LYS A 371 -34.22 28.40 18.64
CA LYS A 371 -33.00 29.23 18.69
C LYS A 371 -32.92 30.27 17.57
N GLY A 372 -33.99 30.49 16.81
CA GLY A 372 -34.05 31.50 15.75
C GLY A 372 -33.46 31.04 14.39
N ILE A 373 -33.10 29.78 14.27
CA ILE A 373 -32.66 29.20 12.99
C ILE A 373 -33.91 28.74 12.23
N THR A 374 -34.35 29.50 11.23
CA THR A 374 -35.56 29.19 10.44
C THR A 374 -35.22 28.09 9.41
N PRO A 375 -35.89 26.92 9.49
CA PRO A 375 -35.76 25.92 8.43
C PRO A 375 -36.37 26.44 7.12
N ILE A 376 -35.78 26.07 6.00
CA ILE A 376 -36.36 26.35 4.69
C ILE A 376 -37.78 25.73 4.65
N PRO A 377 -38.85 26.50 4.30
CA PRO A 377 -40.18 25.94 4.25
C PRO A 377 -40.26 24.82 3.23
N VAL A 378 -40.58 23.62 3.68
CA VAL A 378 -40.89 22.50 2.81
C VAL A 378 -42.21 22.84 2.11
N GLN A 379 -42.18 23.15 0.82
CA GLN A 379 -43.39 23.19 0.01
C GLN A 379 -44.02 21.80 0.06
N LYS A 380 -45.12 21.65 0.80
CA LYS A 380 -45.93 20.45 0.70
C LYS A 380 -46.43 20.38 -0.75
N PRO A 381 -46.23 19.27 -1.45
CA PRO A 381 -46.94 19.07 -2.68
C PRO A 381 -48.44 19.11 -2.39
N GLU A 382 -49.18 20.04 -2.99
CA GLU A 382 -50.63 20.04 -2.96
C GLU A 382 -51.09 18.75 -3.60
N ILE A 383 -51.55 17.82 -2.79
CA ILE A 383 -52.29 16.64 -3.23
C ILE A 383 -53.68 17.14 -3.58
N THR A 384 -53.91 17.47 -4.84
CA THR A 384 -55.26 17.58 -5.41
C THR A 384 -55.89 16.19 -5.40
N PRO A 385 -57.08 16.04 -4.79
CA PRO A 385 -57.79 14.76 -4.79
C PRO A 385 -58.18 14.40 -6.23
N PRO A 386 -58.06 13.14 -6.65
CA PRO A 386 -58.51 12.72 -7.96
C PRO A 386 -60.04 12.74 -8.04
N ALA A 387 -60.61 13.52 -8.97
CA ALA A 387 -62.00 13.45 -9.36
C ALA A 387 -62.31 12.09 -9.97
N SER A 388 -63.27 11.43 -9.37
CA SER A 388 -63.88 10.20 -9.86
C SER A 388 -64.65 10.44 -11.17
N THR A 389 -64.20 9.79 -12.25
CA THR A 389 -65.09 9.50 -13.39
C THR A 389 -64.77 8.10 -13.92
N SER A 390 -65.84 7.33 -14.00
CA SER A 390 -65.94 5.97 -14.46
C SER A 390 -65.69 5.85 -15.97
N PRO A 391 -65.45 4.64 -16.50
CA PRO A 391 -64.83 4.42 -17.82
C PRO A 391 -65.86 4.40 -18.95
N GLU A 392 -65.55 5.01 -20.06
CA GLU A 392 -66.14 4.68 -21.35
C GLU A 392 -65.11 4.04 -22.27
N ILE A 393 -65.51 2.86 -22.74
CA ILE A 393 -64.85 2.04 -23.73
C ILE A 393 -65.11 2.64 -25.11
N ILE A 394 -64.09 2.94 -25.89
CA ILE A 394 -64.19 2.97 -27.37
C ILE A 394 -62.92 2.31 -27.92
N GLU A 395 -63.24 1.29 -28.73
CA GLU A 395 -62.35 0.51 -29.59
C GLU A 395 -61.84 1.28 -30.80
N ASN A 396 -60.71 0.78 -31.29
CA ASN A 396 -60.25 0.79 -32.71
C ASN A 396 -59.61 2.09 -33.26
N ASN A 397 -58.40 2.10 -33.67
CA ASN A 397 -57.95 1.61 -34.98
C ASN A 397 -56.44 1.67 -35.14
N VAL A 398 -55.93 0.61 -35.72
CA VAL A 398 -54.61 0.41 -36.31
C VAL A 398 -54.46 1.34 -37.53
N GLU A 399 -53.35 2.03 -37.66
CA GLU A 399 -52.68 2.25 -38.92
C GLU A 399 -51.18 2.50 -38.78
N THR A 400 -50.47 1.60 -39.39
CA THR A 400 -49.06 1.61 -39.77
C THR A 400 -48.76 2.71 -40.77
N VAL A 401 -47.72 3.49 -40.56
CA VAL A 401 -46.88 4.01 -41.66
C VAL A 401 -45.42 4.07 -41.21
N SER A 402 -44.69 3.33 -41.97
CA SER A 402 -43.22 3.25 -42.01
C SER A 402 -42.56 4.46 -42.66
N LYS A 403 -41.26 4.52 -42.44
CA LYS A 403 -40.17 5.05 -43.30
C LYS A 403 -39.48 6.31 -42.80
N GLU A 404 -38.23 6.03 -42.45
CA GLU A 404 -36.96 6.45 -43.09
C GLU A 404 -36.58 7.92 -42.91
N THR A 405 -35.48 8.14 -42.24
CA THR A 405 -34.21 8.44 -42.96
C THR A 405 -33.01 8.40 -42.03
N ALA A 406 -32.09 7.52 -42.35
CA ALA A 406 -30.73 7.49 -41.85
C ALA A 406 -29.93 8.63 -42.52
N LEU A 407 -29.11 9.30 -41.74
CA LEU A 407 -27.99 10.08 -42.25
C LEU A 407 -26.76 9.77 -41.44
N THR A 408 -26.03 8.78 -41.92
CA THR A 408 -24.62 8.50 -41.59
C THR A 408 -23.75 9.57 -42.24
N HIS A 409 -23.04 10.35 -41.45
CA HIS A 409 -21.83 11.03 -41.90
C HIS A 409 -20.61 10.33 -41.30
N SER A 410 -20.04 9.47 -42.12
CA SER A 410 -18.70 8.90 -41.98
C SER A 410 -17.70 9.92 -42.54
N LEU A 411 -16.90 10.51 -41.66
CA LEU A 411 -15.70 11.22 -42.06
C LEU A 411 -14.51 10.28 -41.90
N LYS A 412 -14.07 9.72 -43.03
CA LYS A 412 -12.75 9.14 -43.19
C LYS A 412 -11.72 10.27 -43.20
N THR A 413 -10.84 10.34 -42.21
CA THR A 413 -9.64 11.14 -42.27
C THR A 413 -8.50 10.22 -42.64
N GLU A 414 -8.02 10.29 -43.85
CA GLU A 414 -6.76 9.69 -44.30
C GLU A 414 -5.60 10.43 -43.65
N ILE A 415 -4.79 9.73 -42.86
CA ILE A 415 -3.52 10.26 -42.35
C ILE A 415 -2.44 9.93 -43.36
N ILE A 416 -2.00 10.95 -44.07
CA ILE A 416 -0.82 10.93 -44.93
C ILE A 416 0.40 10.83 -44.02
N VAL A 417 1.12 9.72 -44.10
CA VAL A 417 2.39 9.53 -43.40
C VAL A 417 3.49 10.15 -44.27
N GLU A 418 3.89 11.37 -43.95
CA GLU A 418 5.11 11.96 -44.48
C GLU A 418 6.35 11.31 -43.80
N LYS A 419 7.22 10.75 -44.63
CA LYS A 419 8.52 10.22 -44.23
C LYS A 419 9.45 11.36 -43.82
N LEU A 420 9.72 11.50 -42.51
CA LEU A 420 10.80 12.32 -42.00
C LEU A 420 12.17 11.61 -42.13
N PRO A 421 13.23 12.33 -42.44
CA PRO A 421 14.55 11.76 -42.73
C PRO A 421 15.22 11.23 -41.45
N LYS A 422 15.90 10.09 -41.58
CA LYS A 422 16.72 9.46 -40.53
C LYS A 422 17.91 10.34 -40.18
N ILE A 423 17.88 10.97 -39.02
CA ILE A 423 19.07 11.56 -38.41
C ILE A 423 19.86 10.46 -37.73
N LEU A 424 21.02 10.15 -38.26
CA LEU A 424 22.03 9.29 -37.66
C LEU A 424 22.65 10.04 -36.46
N LEU A 425 22.16 9.79 -35.26
CA LEU A 425 22.85 10.18 -34.03
C LEU A 425 23.86 9.08 -33.67
N ASN A 426 25.12 9.41 -33.88
CA ASN A 426 26.27 8.67 -33.41
C ASN A 426 26.26 8.63 -31.89
N ARG A 427 25.77 7.55 -31.30
CA ARG A 427 25.86 7.30 -29.86
C ARG A 427 27.22 6.65 -29.58
N GLU A 428 28.10 7.43 -28.98
CA GLU A 428 29.32 6.91 -28.36
C GLU A 428 28.95 5.78 -27.37
N LYS A 429 29.52 4.62 -27.59
CA LYS A 429 29.43 3.46 -26.73
C LYS A 429 30.15 3.77 -25.42
N LYS A 430 29.44 4.15 -24.37
CA LYS A 430 29.98 4.07 -23.01
C LYS A 430 30.27 2.61 -22.70
N SER A 431 31.56 2.27 -22.60
CA SER A 431 32.05 0.97 -22.14
C SER A 431 31.58 0.75 -20.71
N THR A 432 30.61 -0.12 -20.50
CA THR A 432 30.27 -0.64 -19.18
C THR A 432 31.35 -1.64 -18.76
N SER A 433 31.89 -1.44 -17.56
CA SER A 433 32.83 -2.36 -16.91
C SER A 433 32.33 -3.80 -16.98
N GLY A 434 33.21 -4.74 -17.40
CA GLY A 434 32.85 -6.15 -17.65
C GLY A 434 32.48 -6.98 -16.41
N LEU A 435 32.36 -6.37 -15.23
CA LEU A 435 32.14 -7.02 -13.92
C LEU A 435 30.82 -6.61 -13.24
N SER A 436 29.93 -5.89 -13.91
CA SER A 436 28.63 -5.57 -13.29
C SER A 436 27.64 -6.72 -13.51
N LEU A 437 26.81 -7.02 -12.49
CA LEU A 437 25.73 -8.04 -12.54
C LEU A 437 24.79 -7.84 -13.74
N SER A 438 24.58 -6.60 -14.17
CA SER A 438 23.82 -6.27 -15.39
C SER A 438 24.50 -6.71 -16.68
N SER A 439 25.83 -6.83 -16.71
CA SER A 439 26.56 -7.36 -17.89
C SER A 439 26.46 -8.87 -17.98
N ILE A 440 26.37 -9.57 -16.85
CA ILE A 440 26.16 -11.02 -16.77
C ILE A 440 24.75 -11.37 -17.25
N LYS A 441 23.75 -10.59 -16.83
CA LYS A 441 22.35 -10.76 -17.24
C LYS A 441 22.19 -10.56 -18.75
N ARG A 442 22.82 -9.51 -19.32
CA ARG A 442 22.85 -9.29 -20.78
C ARG A 442 23.59 -10.36 -21.56
N LYS A 443 24.70 -10.92 -21.01
CA LYS A 443 25.39 -12.06 -21.62
C LYS A 443 24.52 -13.32 -21.60
N LYS A 444 23.79 -13.58 -20.51
CA LYS A 444 22.89 -14.72 -20.40
C LYS A 444 21.68 -14.57 -21.35
N GLU A 445 21.11 -13.37 -21.45
CA GLU A 445 20.05 -13.05 -22.42
C GLU A 445 20.54 -13.15 -23.86
N HIS A 446 21.79 -12.78 -24.14
CA HIS A 446 22.39 -12.92 -25.48
C HIS A 446 22.69 -14.39 -25.81
N LEU A 447 23.08 -15.20 -24.82
CA LEU A 447 23.29 -16.66 -25.01
C LEU A 447 21.94 -17.38 -25.21
N ILE A 448 20.90 -16.98 -24.46
CA ILE A 448 19.55 -17.53 -24.63
C ILE A 448 19.00 -17.17 -26.01
N LYS A 449 19.18 -15.92 -26.48
CA LYS A 449 18.81 -15.52 -27.86
C LYS A 449 19.63 -16.20 -28.94
N GLN A 450 20.86 -16.63 -28.67
CA GLN A 450 21.65 -17.44 -29.62
C GLN A 450 21.28 -18.92 -29.58
N MET A 451 20.64 -19.41 -28.53
CA MET A 451 20.12 -20.77 -28.42
C MET A 451 18.63 -20.89 -28.84
N GLU A 452 17.92 -19.79 -29.02
CA GLU A 452 16.64 -19.78 -29.73
C GLU A 452 16.93 -20.04 -31.20
N VAL A 453 16.88 -21.30 -31.58
CA VAL A 453 16.72 -21.71 -32.97
C VAL A 453 15.40 -21.09 -33.42
N VAL A 454 15.44 -20.07 -34.26
CA VAL A 454 14.27 -19.57 -34.97
C VAL A 454 13.84 -20.68 -35.90
N LEU A 455 12.97 -21.56 -35.45
CA LEU A 455 12.20 -22.46 -36.30
C LEU A 455 11.19 -21.55 -36.99
N ASP A 456 11.25 -21.48 -38.33
CA ASP A 456 10.22 -20.83 -39.11
C ASP A 456 8.88 -21.47 -38.76
N GLU A 457 7.85 -20.66 -38.49
CA GLU A 457 6.51 -21.14 -38.12
C GLU A 457 5.88 -22.05 -39.20
N GLU A 458 6.39 -22.02 -40.41
CA GLU A 458 5.96 -22.85 -41.54
C GLU A 458 6.46 -24.32 -41.47
N ASP A 459 7.50 -24.62 -40.69
CA ASP A 459 8.11 -25.96 -40.55
C ASP A 459 7.64 -26.77 -39.33
N LEU A 460 6.69 -26.22 -38.55
CA LEU A 460 6.20 -26.94 -37.38
C LEU A 460 5.15 -27.99 -37.77
N PRO A 461 5.18 -29.19 -37.13
CA PRO A 461 4.23 -30.26 -37.42
C PRO A 461 2.78 -29.86 -37.14
N LYS A 462 1.86 -30.26 -38.03
CA LYS A 462 0.43 -29.94 -38.03
C LYS A 462 -0.40 -31.21 -38.21
N ASP A 463 -0.17 -32.21 -37.39
CA ASP A 463 -0.85 -33.51 -37.49
C ASP A 463 -2.33 -33.37 -37.06
N ASP A 464 -3.22 -34.11 -37.73
CA ASP A 464 -4.62 -34.18 -37.36
C ASP A 464 -4.77 -34.92 -36.02
N PHE A 465 -5.65 -34.40 -35.14
CA PHE A 465 -5.92 -34.98 -33.84
C PHE A 465 -7.41 -35.22 -33.64
N THR A 466 -7.75 -36.19 -32.80
CA THR A 466 -9.13 -36.49 -32.42
C THR A 466 -9.50 -35.77 -31.13
N GLU A 467 -10.80 -35.43 -30.98
CA GLU A 467 -11.30 -34.77 -29.76
C GLU A 467 -11.06 -35.64 -28.51
N GLU A 468 -11.18 -36.95 -28.62
CA GLU A 468 -10.90 -37.90 -27.53
C GLU A 468 -9.45 -37.85 -27.07
N ALA A 469 -8.49 -37.78 -28.01
CA ALA A 469 -7.07 -37.69 -27.70
C ALA A 469 -6.75 -36.35 -26.98
N LEU A 470 -7.36 -35.27 -27.40
CA LEU A 470 -7.21 -33.96 -26.77
C LEU A 470 -7.75 -33.96 -25.32
N ILE A 471 -8.93 -34.55 -25.08
CA ILE A 471 -9.52 -34.69 -23.74
C ILE A 471 -8.62 -35.54 -22.84
N GLN A 472 -8.00 -36.59 -23.36
CA GLN A 472 -7.04 -37.40 -22.58
C GLN A 472 -5.79 -36.61 -22.23
N ALA A 473 -5.23 -35.84 -23.17
CA ALA A 473 -4.09 -34.97 -22.91
C ALA A 473 -4.42 -33.86 -21.88
N TRP A 474 -5.61 -33.28 -21.98
CA TRP A 474 -6.14 -32.33 -21.02
C TRP A 474 -6.20 -32.88 -19.60
N ASN A 475 -6.84 -34.04 -19.43
CA ASN A 475 -6.94 -34.69 -18.12
C ASN A 475 -5.57 -35.10 -17.56
N THR A 476 -4.63 -35.46 -18.42
CA THR A 476 -3.25 -35.76 -18.02
C THR A 476 -2.55 -34.51 -17.50
N TYR A 477 -2.75 -33.37 -18.17
CA TYR A 477 -2.19 -32.08 -17.73
C TYR A 477 -2.78 -31.64 -16.40
N VAL A 478 -4.09 -31.75 -16.21
CA VAL A 478 -4.76 -31.44 -14.93
C VAL A 478 -4.17 -32.25 -13.79
N LYS A 479 -3.98 -33.57 -13.97
CA LYS A 479 -3.34 -34.40 -12.94
C LYS A 479 -1.90 -33.99 -12.63
N GLN A 480 -1.10 -33.64 -13.65
CA GLN A 480 0.26 -33.15 -13.43
C GLN A 480 0.31 -31.83 -12.64
N ILE A 481 -0.69 -30.97 -12.81
CA ILE A 481 -0.80 -29.72 -12.05
C ILE A 481 -1.20 -30.00 -10.60
N GLU A 482 -2.11 -30.95 -10.36
CA GLU A 482 -2.48 -31.41 -9.02
C GLU A 482 -1.26 -31.98 -8.26
N GLU A 483 -0.46 -32.82 -8.92
CA GLU A 483 0.77 -33.39 -8.35
C GLU A 483 1.80 -32.31 -8.00
N LYS A 484 1.83 -31.19 -8.77
CA LYS A 484 2.67 -30.00 -8.49
C LYS A 484 2.12 -29.09 -7.38
N GLY A 485 0.98 -29.41 -6.80
CA GLY A 485 0.35 -28.66 -5.71
C GLY A 485 -0.44 -27.42 -6.15
N GLN A 486 -0.72 -27.25 -7.45
CA GLN A 486 -1.49 -26.11 -7.98
C GLN A 486 -2.99 -26.44 -8.05
N TYR A 487 -3.58 -26.78 -6.90
CA TYR A 487 -4.98 -27.22 -6.80
C TYR A 487 -6.02 -26.23 -7.33
N ASN A 488 -5.77 -24.93 -7.19
CA ASN A 488 -6.67 -23.89 -7.71
C ASN A 488 -6.79 -23.94 -9.23
N LEU A 489 -5.67 -24.00 -9.95
CA LEU A 489 -5.66 -24.07 -11.41
C LEU A 489 -6.26 -25.40 -11.92
N ALA A 490 -5.95 -26.50 -11.27
CA ALA A 490 -6.52 -27.81 -11.59
C ALA A 490 -8.05 -27.82 -11.42
N SER A 491 -8.55 -27.21 -10.33
CA SER A 491 -9.98 -27.05 -10.10
C SER A 491 -10.65 -26.20 -11.19
N ILE A 492 -10.04 -25.07 -11.59
CA ILE A 492 -10.56 -24.19 -12.62
C ILE A 492 -10.63 -24.92 -13.98
N LEU A 493 -9.58 -25.65 -14.37
CA LEU A 493 -9.53 -26.41 -15.62
C LEU A 493 -10.46 -27.63 -15.64
N SER A 494 -10.98 -28.04 -14.48
CA SER A 494 -11.95 -29.12 -14.33
C SER A 494 -13.41 -28.66 -14.34
N ILE A 495 -13.68 -27.34 -14.34
CA ILE A 495 -15.03 -26.76 -14.31
C ILE A 495 -15.78 -27.09 -15.61
N ASP A 496 -15.14 -26.92 -16.75
CA ASP A 496 -15.74 -27.17 -18.06
C ASP A 496 -14.85 -28.13 -18.88
N LYS A 497 -15.50 -28.89 -19.76
CA LYS A 497 -14.80 -29.75 -20.71
C LYS A 497 -14.40 -28.93 -21.93
N PRO A 498 -13.15 -29.05 -22.42
CA PRO A 498 -12.73 -28.31 -23.61
C PRO A 498 -13.56 -28.71 -24.82
N LYS A 499 -14.16 -27.73 -25.48
CA LYS A 499 -14.88 -27.92 -26.75
C LYS A 499 -13.94 -27.56 -27.90
N VAL A 500 -13.85 -28.41 -28.90
CA VAL A 500 -12.91 -28.25 -30.02
C VAL A 500 -13.65 -27.84 -31.27
N ASN A 501 -13.21 -26.75 -31.88
CA ASN A 501 -13.65 -26.32 -33.21
C ASN A 501 -12.44 -26.17 -34.14
N GLY A 502 -12.16 -27.21 -34.93
CA GLY A 502 -10.95 -27.25 -35.76
C GLY A 502 -9.69 -27.28 -34.90
N THR A 503 -8.86 -26.24 -34.98
CA THR A 503 -7.62 -26.08 -34.18
C THR A 503 -7.82 -25.20 -32.94
N VAL A 504 -9.04 -24.70 -32.67
CA VAL A 504 -9.30 -23.80 -31.53
C VAL A 504 -10.02 -24.55 -30.43
N ILE A 505 -9.44 -24.51 -29.24
CA ILE A 505 -10.04 -25.03 -27.99
C ILE A 505 -10.86 -23.91 -27.35
N HIS A 506 -12.15 -24.13 -27.17
CA HIS A 506 -13.04 -23.17 -26.51
C HIS A 506 -13.31 -23.61 -25.07
N LEU A 507 -13.11 -22.67 -24.14
CA LEU A 507 -13.44 -22.81 -22.72
C LEU A 507 -14.42 -21.73 -22.31
N GLU A 508 -15.41 -22.12 -21.48
CA GLU A 508 -16.38 -21.19 -20.90
C GLU A 508 -16.24 -21.17 -19.38
N PHE A 509 -15.99 -19.99 -18.80
CA PHE A 509 -15.88 -19.85 -17.35
C PHE A 509 -16.97 -18.94 -16.79
N PRO A 510 -17.41 -19.18 -15.53
CA PRO A 510 -18.49 -18.41 -14.91
C PRO A 510 -18.08 -16.98 -14.52
N ASN A 511 -16.77 -16.70 -14.36
CA ASN A 511 -16.30 -15.38 -13.93
C ASN A 511 -14.99 -14.96 -14.61
N ALA A 512 -14.74 -13.63 -14.61
CA ALA A 512 -13.55 -13.03 -15.21
C ALA A 512 -12.24 -13.42 -14.47
N THR A 513 -12.30 -13.76 -13.19
CA THR A 513 -11.12 -14.14 -12.39
C THR A 513 -10.54 -15.46 -12.86
N ASN A 514 -11.39 -16.44 -13.17
CA ASN A 514 -10.97 -17.73 -13.69
C ASN A 514 -10.34 -17.59 -15.09
N LYS A 515 -10.88 -16.72 -15.93
CA LYS A 515 -10.31 -16.38 -17.24
C LYS A 515 -8.89 -15.84 -17.11
N VAL A 516 -8.66 -14.84 -16.26
CA VAL A 516 -7.34 -14.22 -16.05
C VAL A 516 -6.32 -15.23 -15.54
N GLU A 517 -6.72 -16.15 -14.64
CA GLU A 517 -5.81 -17.16 -14.08
C GLU A 517 -5.38 -18.19 -15.14
N VAL A 518 -6.31 -18.61 -16.01
CA VAL A 518 -5.98 -19.54 -17.11
C VAL A 518 -5.17 -18.84 -18.20
N GLU A 519 -5.46 -17.57 -18.53
CA GLU A 519 -4.66 -16.76 -19.47
C GLU A 519 -3.21 -16.61 -18.99
N ARG A 520 -2.97 -16.49 -17.71
CA ARG A 520 -1.63 -16.42 -17.11
C ARG A 520 -0.81 -17.69 -17.36
N GLN A 521 -1.46 -18.84 -17.36
CA GLN A 521 -0.84 -20.16 -17.47
C GLN A 521 -0.99 -20.79 -18.88
N GLN A 522 -1.61 -20.07 -19.83
CA GLN A 522 -1.93 -20.58 -21.17
C GLN A 522 -0.71 -21.11 -21.95
N TYR A 523 0.46 -20.48 -21.78
CA TYR A 523 1.69 -20.92 -22.47
C TYR A 523 2.13 -22.33 -22.04
N GLY A 524 2.01 -22.65 -20.74
CA GLY A 524 2.33 -23.98 -20.22
C GLY A 524 1.36 -25.05 -20.70
N LEU A 525 0.06 -24.74 -20.66
CA LEU A 525 -1.02 -25.59 -21.13
C LEU A 525 -0.92 -25.88 -22.64
N LEU A 526 -0.84 -24.81 -23.44
CA LEU A 526 -0.71 -24.94 -24.90
C LEU A 526 0.59 -25.66 -25.31
N GLY A 527 1.69 -25.37 -24.63
CA GLY A 527 2.98 -26.05 -24.91
C GLY A 527 2.93 -27.56 -24.63
N PHE A 528 2.18 -27.99 -23.60
CA PHE A 528 1.98 -29.41 -23.32
C PHE A 528 1.07 -30.07 -24.38
N ILE A 529 -0.08 -29.45 -24.68
CA ILE A 529 -1.06 -30.01 -25.63
C ILE A 529 -0.48 -30.08 -27.04
N ARG A 530 0.18 -29.01 -27.52
CA ARG A 530 0.84 -28.96 -28.83
C ARG A 530 1.90 -30.07 -29.02
N LYS A 531 2.68 -30.32 -27.98
CA LYS A 531 3.67 -31.41 -27.97
C LYS A 531 3.02 -32.80 -27.98
N GLN A 532 1.94 -32.97 -27.20
CA GLN A 532 1.26 -34.27 -27.10
C GLN A 532 0.50 -34.63 -28.38
N MET A 533 -0.05 -33.62 -29.06
CA MET A 533 -0.82 -33.78 -30.29
C MET A 533 0.06 -33.62 -31.57
N ASN A 534 1.34 -33.22 -31.40
CA ASN A 534 2.24 -32.90 -32.51
C ASN A 534 1.64 -31.90 -33.52
N ASN A 535 0.82 -30.97 -32.97
CA ASN A 535 0.16 -29.92 -33.76
C ASN A 535 0.32 -28.56 -33.08
N PHE A 536 1.04 -27.66 -33.75
CA PHE A 536 1.37 -26.33 -33.23
C PHE A 536 0.36 -25.25 -33.63
N ASP A 537 -0.62 -25.54 -34.48
CA ASP A 537 -1.70 -24.62 -34.85
C ASP A 537 -2.83 -24.57 -33.79
N ILE A 538 -2.77 -25.37 -32.73
CA ILE A 538 -3.75 -25.40 -31.66
C ILE A 538 -3.71 -24.08 -30.87
N ASN A 539 -4.87 -23.42 -30.79
CA ASN A 539 -5.06 -22.17 -30.06
C ASN A 539 -6.15 -22.31 -28.99
N LEU A 540 -6.15 -21.40 -28.01
CA LEU A 540 -7.10 -21.38 -26.90
C LEU A 540 -7.96 -20.11 -26.98
N SER A 541 -9.27 -20.27 -26.93
CA SER A 541 -10.25 -19.19 -26.84
C SER A 541 -11.05 -19.31 -25.55
N ILE A 542 -11.02 -18.28 -24.70
CA ILE A 542 -11.65 -18.28 -23.38
C ILE A 542 -12.77 -17.25 -23.37
N THR A 543 -13.99 -17.72 -23.12
CA THR A 543 -15.19 -16.88 -22.98
C THR A 543 -15.70 -16.88 -21.55
N VAL A 544 -16.31 -15.77 -21.12
CA VAL A 544 -16.96 -15.66 -19.81
C VAL A 544 -18.46 -15.69 -20.02
N ASN A 545 -19.15 -16.62 -19.37
CA ASN A 545 -20.59 -16.77 -19.39
C ASN A 545 -21.14 -16.66 -17.97
N GLU A 546 -21.68 -15.51 -17.61
CA GLU A 546 -22.21 -15.22 -16.27
C GLU A 546 -23.46 -16.06 -15.93
N GLU A 547 -24.14 -16.65 -16.93
CA GLU A 547 -25.29 -17.53 -16.68
C GLU A 547 -24.88 -18.87 -16.03
N LEU A 548 -23.63 -19.30 -16.19
CA LEU A 548 -23.10 -20.49 -15.54
C LEU A 548 -22.88 -20.31 -14.02
N GLU A 549 -22.81 -19.06 -13.54
CA GLU A 549 -22.64 -18.77 -12.11
C GLU A 549 -23.82 -19.26 -11.27
N LYS A 550 -25.02 -19.38 -11.85
CA LYS A 550 -26.22 -19.89 -11.17
C LYS A 550 -26.20 -21.41 -10.87
N GLN A 551 -25.28 -22.16 -11.44
CA GLN A 551 -25.19 -23.61 -11.22
C GLN A 551 -24.36 -24.01 -10.01
N TYR A 552 -23.53 -23.12 -9.47
CA TYR A 552 -22.64 -23.40 -8.35
C TYR A 552 -23.12 -22.69 -7.07
N ALA A 553 -23.26 -23.45 -5.99
CA ALA A 553 -23.62 -22.92 -4.67
C ALA A 553 -22.37 -22.34 -4.00
N TYR A 554 -22.24 -21.01 -3.90
CA TYR A 554 -21.12 -20.34 -3.28
C TYR A 554 -21.38 -19.97 -1.82
N THR A 555 -22.60 -19.58 -1.50
CA THR A 555 -22.97 -19.21 -0.13
C THR A 555 -23.24 -20.45 0.74
N PRO A 556 -23.05 -20.37 2.07
CA PRO A 556 -23.42 -21.45 2.98
C PRO A 556 -24.89 -21.87 2.83
N ILE A 557 -25.80 -20.90 2.61
CA ILE A 557 -27.23 -21.12 2.42
C ILE A 557 -27.50 -21.91 1.13
N GLU A 558 -26.91 -21.54 0.01
CA GLU A 558 -27.07 -22.25 -1.28
C GLU A 558 -26.49 -23.68 -1.22
N LYS A 559 -25.37 -23.86 -0.50
CA LYS A 559 -24.79 -25.19 -0.25
C LYS A 559 -25.72 -26.05 0.58
N TYR A 560 -26.35 -25.46 1.59
CA TYR A 560 -27.35 -26.15 2.42
C TYR A 560 -28.57 -26.54 1.58
N GLU A 561 -29.11 -25.66 0.75
CA GLU A 561 -30.25 -25.95 -0.12
C GLU A 561 -29.94 -27.11 -1.09
N LYS A 562 -28.80 -27.10 -1.76
CA LYS A 562 -28.35 -28.20 -2.62
C LYS A 562 -28.11 -29.52 -1.86
N LEU A 563 -27.65 -29.45 -0.63
CA LEU A 563 -27.51 -30.64 0.21
C LEU A 563 -28.88 -31.18 0.65
N LYS A 564 -29.83 -30.30 0.97
CA LYS A 564 -31.22 -30.63 1.30
C LYS A 564 -31.95 -31.28 0.11
N GLU A 565 -31.75 -30.78 -1.11
CA GLU A 565 -32.28 -31.42 -2.33
C GLU A 565 -31.78 -32.86 -2.53
N LYS A 566 -30.52 -33.11 -2.15
CA LYS A 566 -29.92 -34.45 -2.25
C LYS A 566 -30.34 -35.39 -1.13
N ASN A 567 -30.63 -34.86 0.05
CA ASN A 567 -31.00 -35.68 1.23
C ASN A 567 -31.84 -34.84 2.21
N GLU A 568 -33.14 -35.13 2.26
CA GLU A 568 -34.12 -34.49 3.15
C GLU A 568 -33.78 -34.64 4.64
N ALA A 569 -33.02 -35.68 5.04
CA ALA A 569 -32.63 -35.88 6.42
C ALA A 569 -31.74 -34.75 6.97
N ILE A 570 -31.13 -33.94 6.12
CA ILE A 570 -30.29 -32.77 6.51
C ILE A 570 -31.13 -31.70 7.20
N GLU A 571 -32.38 -31.50 6.79
CA GLU A 571 -33.29 -30.57 7.48
C GLU A 571 -33.69 -31.05 8.87
N PHE A 572 -33.86 -32.37 9.03
CA PHE A 572 -34.12 -32.96 10.34
C PHE A 572 -32.91 -32.81 11.28
N LEU A 573 -31.71 -33.01 10.75
CA LEU A 573 -30.45 -32.82 11.46
C LEU A 573 -30.26 -31.39 11.92
N ARG A 574 -30.54 -30.41 11.06
CA ARG A 574 -30.51 -28.98 11.39
C ARG A 574 -31.45 -28.64 12.54
N LYS A 575 -32.71 -29.08 12.48
CA LYS A 575 -33.72 -28.84 13.52
C LYS A 575 -33.40 -29.56 14.84
N SER A 576 -32.80 -30.75 14.77
CA SER A 576 -32.49 -31.55 15.98
C SER A 576 -31.28 -31.01 16.74
N PHE A 577 -30.35 -30.36 16.06
CA PHE A 577 -29.11 -29.83 16.66
C PHE A 577 -29.05 -28.29 16.67
N ASP A 578 -30.12 -27.59 16.29
CA ASP A 578 -30.24 -26.12 16.25
C ASP A 578 -29.04 -25.44 15.54
N LEU A 579 -28.71 -25.99 14.35
CA LEU A 579 -27.57 -25.49 13.57
C LEU A 579 -27.96 -24.29 12.72
N ASP A 580 -27.19 -23.19 12.83
CA ASP A 580 -27.26 -22.04 11.95
C ASP A 580 -26.56 -22.34 10.61
N VAL A 581 -27.15 -21.81 9.50
CA VAL A 581 -26.65 -21.98 8.13
C VAL A 581 -26.32 -20.63 7.53
#